data_7704b559de3a9181da319c1a81d91e69
#
_entry.id   7704b559de3a9181da319c1a81d91e69
#
_cell.length_a   1.000
_cell.length_b   1.000
_cell.length_c   1.000
_cell.angle_alpha   90.00
_cell.angle_beta   90.00
_cell.angle_gamma   90.00
#
_symmetry.space_group_name_H-M   'P 1'
#
loop_
_entity.id
_entity.type
_entity.pdbx_description
1 polymer ?
#
loop_
_entity_poly.entity_id
_entity_poly.type
_entity_poly.pdbx_seq_one_letter_code
_entity_poly.pdbx_strand_id
1 'polypeptide(L)'
;APFAPLLPGQQERKRRGGTENLPGIAGFAAAARHALASLSGAEGLHIAALRDALEAGLAAALPDVRVFGAGAPRLPNTTCMAFGALDAEVVLQRLARAGICASSGSACSAGGTAASHVLLAMGVEEAAARGAVRFSLSADTTPGDIATVIQILQAALTPLLAEVLTA
;
A
#
# COMPACT_ATOMS: atom_id res chain seq x y z
N ALA A 1 29.16 2.97 -12.12
CA ALA A 1 29.24 3.70 -13.38
C ALA A 1 29.77 5.11 -13.12
N PRO A 2 30.65 5.66 -13.95
CA PRO A 2 31.06 7.05 -13.85
C PRO A 2 29.87 7.96 -14.16
N PHE A 3 29.64 8.97 -13.33
CA PHE A 3 28.65 10.00 -13.60
C PHE A 3 29.26 11.39 -13.36
N ALA A 4 28.88 12.35 -14.17
CA ALA A 4 29.27 13.73 -13.98
C ALA A 4 28.39 14.37 -12.90
N PRO A 5 28.95 15.10 -11.92
CA PRO A 5 28.14 15.77 -10.93
C PRO A 5 27.30 16.88 -11.56
N LEU A 6 26.02 16.94 -11.21
CA LEU A 6 25.12 18.00 -11.66
C LEU A 6 25.56 19.36 -11.11
N LEU A 7 26.00 19.41 -9.86
CA LEU A 7 26.58 20.57 -9.19
C LEU A 7 28.02 20.22 -8.80
N PRO A 8 29.04 20.71 -9.51
CA PRO A 8 30.44 20.43 -9.21
C PRO A 8 30.85 20.95 -7.82
N GLY A 9 31.75 20.24 -7.15
CA GLY A 9 32.29 20.62 -5.84
C GLY A 9 33.33 19.63 -5.35
N GLN A 10 33.86 19.86 -4.16
CA GLN A 10 34.91 19.01 -3.58
C GLN A 10 34.32 17.89 -2.69
N GLN A 11 33.04 18.02 -2.31
CA GLN A 11 32.36 17.10 -1.40
C GLN A 11 32.13 15.73 -2.04
N GLU A 12 31.98 14.72 -1.21
CA GLU A 12 31.72 13.33 -1.61
C GLU A 12 32.70 12.82 -2.68
N ARG A 13 33.99 13.08 -2.49
CA ARG A 13 35.04 12.72 -3.46
C ARG A 13 34.81 13.36 -4.85
N LYS A 14 34.47 14.64 -4.87
CA LYS A 14 34.15 15.44 -6.07
C LYS A 14 32.89 14.99 -6.82
N ARG A 15 31.96 14.35 -6.14
CA ARG A 15 30.70 13.88 -6.74
C ARG A 15 29.56 14.88 -6.63
N ARG A 16 29.68 15.90 -5.79
CA ARG A 16 28.70 16.97 -5.59
C ARG A 16 29.32 18.24 -5.02
N GLY A 17 28.63 19.35 -5.16
CA GLY A 17 28.92 20.59 -4.44
C GLY A 17 28.02 20.76 -3.21
N GLY A 18 28.37 21.72 -2.36
CA GLY A 18 27.64 22.10 -1.17
C GLY A 18 27.98 21.27 0.08
N THR A 19 27.82 21.86 1.27
CA THR A 19 28.04 21.21 2.56
C THR A 19 27.10 20.01 2.74
N GLU A 20 27.55 18.97 3.41
CA GLU A 20 26.77 17.78 3.71
C GLU A 20 25.61 18.12 4.67
N ASN A 21 24.44 17.54 4.38
CA ASN A 21 23.27 17.68 5.23
C ASN A 21 23.38 16.75 6.44
N LEU A 22 24.19 17.13 7.43
CA LEU A 22 24.42 16.33 8.64
C LEU A 22 23.13 15.98 9.39
N PRO A 23 22.16 16.90 9.59
CA PRO A 23 20.88 16.54 10.21
C PRO A 23 20.11 15.47 9.44
N GLY A 24 20.06 15.58 8.12
CA GLY A 24 19.43 14.58 7.27
C GLY A 24 20.13 13.22 7.29
N ILE A 25 21.47 13.21 7.31
CA ILE A 25 22.28 12.00 7.43
C ILE A 25 22.04 11.33 8.80
N ALA A 26 22.02 12.09 9.87
CA ALA A 26 21.78 11.58 11.22
C ALA A 26 20.35 11.02 11.35
N GLY A 27 19.34 11.73 10.82
CA GLY A 27 17.95 11.28 10.80
C GLY A 27 17.76 9.99 9.98
N PHE A 28 18.37 9.93 8.80
CA PHE A 28 18.35 8.72 7.97
C PHE A 28 19.01 7.53 8.70
N ALA A 29 20.15 7.74 9.35
CA ALA A 29 20.80 6.69 10.12
C ALA A 29 19.96 6.20 11.31
N ALA A 30 19.23 7.10 11.99
CA ALA A 30 18.31 6.74 13.07
C ALA A 30 17.15 5.93 12.56
N ALA A 31 16.50 6.36 11.46
CA ALA A 31 15.42 5.64 10.82
C ALA A 31 15.83 4.26 10.31
N ALA A 32 17.02 4.15 9.71
CA ALA A 32 17.56 2.87 9.24
C ALA A 32 17.80 1.88 10.39
N ARG A 33 18.33 2.35 11.53
CA ARG A 33 18.50 1.50 12.73
C ARG A 33 17.15 1.01 13.27
N HIS A 34 16.15 1.90 13.33
CA HIS A 34 14.79 1.54 13.75
C HIS A 34 14.18 0.49 12.81
N ALA A 35 14.22 0.73 11.51
CA ALA A 35 13.71 -0.20 10.51
C ALA A 35 14.38 -1.58 10.59
N LEU A 36 15.71 -1.62 10.80
CA LEU A 36 16.45 -2.87 10.94
C LEU A 36 16.01 -3.66 12.19
N ALA A 37 15.79 -2.98 13.30
CA ALA A 37 15.29 -3.58 14.54
C ALA A 37 13.88 -4.15 14.34
N SER A 38 12.98 -3.40 13.69
CA SER A 38 11.61 -3.81 13.37
C SER A 38 11.56 -5.04 12.46
N LEU A 39 12.41 -5.09 11.42
CA LEU A 39 12.48 -6.23 10.51
C LEU A 39 12.97 -7.53 11.17
N SER A 40 13.84 -7.41 12.18
CA SER A 40 14.46 -8.53 12.86
C SER A 40 13.66 -9.05 14.06
N GLY A 41 12.61 -8.35 14.47
CA GLY A 41 11.88 -8.56 15.72
C GLY A 41 10.45 -9.06 15.58
N ALA A 42 9.78 -9.17 16.72
CA ALA A 42 8.36 -9.55 16.83
C ALA A 42 7.41 -8.55 16.14
N GLU A 43 7.85 -7.30 15.92
CA GLU A 43 7.07 -6.24 15.29
C GLU A 43 6.68 -6.58 13.85
N GLY A 44 7.65 -7.09 13.06
CA GLY A 44 7.36 -7.53 11.68
C GLY A 44 6.34 -8.67 11.62
N LEU A 45 6.38 -9.61 12.57
CA LEU A 45 5.39 -10.68 12.68
C LEU A 45 4.03 -10.16 13.12
N HIS A 46 3.99 -9.18 14.03
CA HIS A 46 2.75 -8.54 14.47
C HIS A 46 2.06 -7.79 13.31
N ILE A 47 2.80 -6.99 12.55
CA ILE A 47 2.26 -6.27 11.39
C ILE A 47 1.75 -7.25 10.33
N ALA A 48 2.47 -8.35 10.09
CA ALA A 48 2.02 -9.39 9.16
C ALA A 48 0.69 -10.01 9.61
N ALA A 49 0.54 -10.30 10.90
CA ALA A 49 -0.70 -10.83 11.46
C ALA A 49 -1.87 -9.84 11.30
N LEU A 50 -1.63 -8.53 11.48
CA LEU A 50 -2.65 -7.49 11.24
C LEU A 50 -3.04 -7.41 9.77
N ARG A 51 -2.08 -7.48 8.84
CA ARG A 51 -2.36 -7.54 7.41
C ARG A 51 -3.20 -8.78 7.06
N ASP A 52 -2.83 -9.93 7.56
CA ASP A 52 -3.54 -11.18 7.31
C ASP A 52 -4.96 -11.13 7.91
N ALA A 53 -5.13 -10.53 9.09
CA ALA A 53 -6.44 -10.30 9.70
C ALA A 53 -7.32 -9.37 8.85
N LEU A 54 -6.74 -8.31 8.25
CA LEU A 54 -7.46 -7.43 7.34
C LEU A 54 -7.94 -8.20 6.10
N GLU A 55 -7.06 -8.98 5.47
CA GLU A 55 -7.39 -9.79 4.29
C GLU A 55 -8.50 -10.80 4.60
N ALA A 56 -8.35 -11.57 5.68
CA ALA A 56 -9.32 -12.58 6.08
C ALA A 56 -10.67 -11.95 6.49
N GLY A 57 -10.64 -10.84 7.22
CA GLY A 57 -11.84 -10.14 7.65
C GLY A 57 -12.64 -9.55 6.49
N LEU A 58 -11.97 -8.97 5.50
CA LEU A 58 -12.62 -8.44 4.30
C LEU A 58 -13.16 -9.56 3.41
N ALA A 59 -12.40 -10.66 3.25
CA ALA A 59 -12.86 -11.82 2.49
C ALA A 59 -14.09 -12.50 3.13
N ALA A 60 -14.20 -12.46 4.46
CA ALA A 60 -15.38 -12.98 5.17
C ALA A 60 -16.59 -12.04 5.12
N ALA A 61 -16.34 -10.72 5.08
CA ALA A 61 -17.38 -9.70 5.15
C ALA A 61 -17.99 -9.30 3.80
N LEU A 62 -17.24 -9.47 2.72
CA LEU A 62 -17.62 -9.01 1.37
C LEU A 62 -17.51 -10.16 0.36
N PRO A 63 -18.43 -10.24 -0.64
CA PRO A 63 -18.28 -11.18 -1.74
C PRO A 63 -17.14 -10.74 -2.68
N ASP A 64 -16.53 -11.71 -3.32
CA ASP A 64 -15.56 -11.52 -4.41
C ASP A 64 -14.40 -10.57 -4.07
N VAL A 65 -13.78 -10.76 -2.91
CA VAL A 65 -12.54 -10.07 -2.54
C VAL A 65 -11.36 -10.85 -3.10
N ARG A 66 -10.54 -10.18 -3.92
CA ARG A 66 -9.33 -10.75 -4.50
C ARG A 66 -8.10 -10.11 -3.91
N VAL A 67 -7.20 -10.92 -3.31
CA VAL A 67 -5.88 -10.47 -2.81
C VAL A 67 -4.83 -10.77 -3.87
N PHE A 68 -4.12 -9.75 -4.34
CA PHE A 68 -3.05 -9.90 -5.33
C PHE A 68 -1.75 -10.33 -4.64
N GLY A 69 -1.08 -11.34 -5.21
CA GLY A 69 0.19 -11.85 -4.72
C GLY A 69 0.10 -12.66 -3.42
N ALA A 70 -1.08 -13.14 -3.03
CA ALA A 70 -1.28 -13.92 -1.78
C ALA A 70 -0.39 -15.17 -1.69
N GLY A 71 -0.09 -15.82 -2.82
CA GLY A 71 0.74 -17.04 -2.88
C GLY A 71 2.25 -16.79 -2.94
N ALA A 72 2.73 -15.55 -2.87
CA ALA A 72 4.13 -15.19 -2.97
C ALA A 72 4.67 -14.60 -1.65
N PRO A 73 5.99 -14.64 -1.40
CA PRO A 73 6.60 -13.87 -0.32
C PRO A 73 6.30 -12.38 -0.50
N ARG A 74 5.73 -11.74 0.53
CA ARG A 74 5.29 -10.34 0.50
C ARG A 74 5.87 -9.55 1.65
N LEU A 75 5.89 -8.23 1.52
CA LEU A 75 6.16 -7.34 2.65
C LEU A 75 5.11 -7.57 3.75
N PRO A 76 5.51 -7.54 5.02
CA PRO A 76 4.60 -7.81 6.14
C PRO A 76 3.48 -6.78 6.27
N ASN A 77 3.72 -5.55 5.84
CA ASN A 77 2.87 -4.40 6.08
C ASN A 77 2.00 -3.97 4.90
N THR A 78 2.03 -4.68 3.77
CA THR A 78 1.34 -4.22 2.55
C THR A 78 0.46 -5.30 1.98
N THR A 79 -0.77 -4.94 1.63
CA THR A 79 -1.68 -5.76 0.84
C THR A 79 -2.30 -4.96 -0.29
N CYS A 80 -2.61 -5.63 -1.39
CA CYS A 80 -3.30 -5.06 -2.54
C CYS A 80 -4.49 -5.94 -2.87
N MET A 81 -5.68 -5.36 -2.90
CA MET A 81 -6.94 -6.09 -3.05
C MET A 81 -7.86 -5.42 -4.04
N ALA A 82 -8.74 -6.22 -4.68
CA ALA A 82 -9.88 -5.72 -5.44
C ALA A 82 -11.18 -6.26 -4.85
N PHE A 83 -12.28 -5.54 -5.07
CA PHE A 83 -13.60 -5.80 -4.50
C PHE A 83 -14.62 -5.96 -5.63
N GLY A 84 -14.80 -7.19 -6.11
CA GLY A 84 -15.63 -7.47 -7.27
C GLY A 84 -15.20 -6.66 -8.49
N ALA A 85 -16.17 -6.08 -9.19
CA ALA A 85 -15.95 -5.22 -10.35
C ALA A 85 -15.88 -3.71 -10.01
N LEU A 86 -15.72 -3.34 -8.73
CA LEU A 86 -15.67 -1.94 -8.33
C LEU A 86 -14.33 -1.31 -8.74
N ASP A 87 -14.38 -0.11 -9.31
CA ASP A 87 -13.18 0.69 -9.56
C ASP A 87 -12.55 1.14 -8.23
N ALA A 88 -11.22 1.19 -8.19
CA ALA A 88 -10.46 1.61 -7.00
C ALA A 88 -10.87 3.00 -6.53
N GLU A 89 -11.20 3.93 -7.42
CA GLU A 89 -11.62 5.28 -7.08
C GLU A 89 -12.88 5.31 -6.21
N VAL A 90 -13.86 4.45 -6.51
CA VAL A 90 -15.09 4.32 -5.71
C VAL A 90 -14.76 3.88 -4.30
N VAL A 91 -13.91 2.88 -4.15
CA VAL A 91 -13.47 2.36 -2.84
C VAL A 91 -12.68 3.42 -2.08
N LEU A 92 -11.72 4.08 -2.74
CA LEU A 92 -10.89 5.13 -2.13
C LEU A 92 -11.71 6.32 -1.65
N GLN A 93 -12.74 6.75 -2.38
CA GLN A 93 -13.64 7.82 -1.95
C GLN A 93 -14.41 7.44 -0.68
N ARG A 94 -14.85 6.17 -0.53
CA ARG A 94 -15.51 5.70 0.69
C ARG A 94 -14.56 5.70 1.88
N LEU A 95 -13.34 5.21 1.69
CA LEU A 95 -12.29 5.21 2.71
C LEU A 95 -11.92 6.63 3.14
N ALA A 96 -11.71 7.53 2.18
CA ALA A 96 -11.34 8.92 2.46
C ALA A 96 -12.41 9.67 3.27
N ARG A 97 -13.71 9.45 2.97
CA ARG A 97 -14.82 10.02 3.77
C ARG A 97 -14.84 9.53 5.21
N ALA A 98 -14.29 8.36 5.46
CA ALA A 98 -14.16 7.78 6.80
C ALA A 98 -12.81 8.10 7.47
N GLY A 99 -11.97 8.94 6.86
CA GLY A 99 -10.66 9.31 7.38
C GLY A 99 -9.59 8.21 7.23
N ILE A 100 -9.83 7.21 6.37
CA ILE A 100 -8.89 6.12 6.12
C ILE A 100 -8.10 6.40 4.84
N CYS A 101 -6.77 6.38 4.95
CA CYS A 101 -5.86 6.57 3.83
C CYS A 101 -5.51 5.23 3.18
N ALA A 102 -5.73 5.12 1.88
CA ALA A 102 -5.32 4.01 1.04
C ALA A 102 -4.89 4.54 -0.33
N SER A 103 -4.31 3.70 -1.18
CA SER A 103 -3.85 4.11 -2.51
C SER A 103 -4.40 3.19 -3.57
N SER A 104 -4.59 3.70 -4.79
CA SER A 104 -4.78 2.84 -5.97
C SER A 104 -3.49 2.05 -6.25
N GLY A 105 -3.61 0.94 -6.99
CA GLY A 105 -2.52 0.01 -7.25
C GLY A 105 -1.25 0.64 -7.86
N SER A 106 -1.38 1.73 -8.65
CA SER A 106 -0.27 2.53 -9.16
C SER A 106 -0.43 3.99 -8.74
N ALA A 107 0.16 4.35 -7.60
CA ALA A 107 0.08 5.71 -7.03
C ALA A 107 0.68 6.81 -7.94
N CYS A 108 1.53 6.46 -8.91
CA CYS A 108 2.17 7.40 -9.82
C CYS A 108 1.29 7.84 -11.00
N SER A 109 0.12 7.23 -11.21
CA SER A 109 -0.85 7.63 -12.22
C SER A 109 -1.78 8.70 -11.65
N ALA A 110 -1.22 9.82 -11.17
CA ALA A 110 -1.99 10.92 -10.60
C ALA A 110 -3.07 11.37 -11.59
N GLY A 111 -4.33 11.07 -11.28
CA GLY A 111 -5.50 11.48 -12.06
C GLY A 111 -5.93 10.56 -13.20
N GLY A 112 -5.39 9.34 -13.32
CA GLY A 112 -5.76 8.42 -14.39
C GLY A 112 -6.49 7.18 -13.89
N THR A 113 -7.56 6.78 -14.59
CA THR A 113 -8.29 5.52 -14.44
C THR A 113 -7.51 4.32 -14.98
N ALA A 114 -6.22 4.47 -15.29
CA ALA A 114 -5.41 3.44 -15.92
C ALA A 114 -5.10 2.30 -14.93
N ALA A 115 -5.21 1.08 -15.43
CA ALA A 115 -4.86 -0.12 -14.68
C ALA A 115 -3.38 -0.11 -14.27
N SER A 116 -3.06 -0.71 -13.12
CA SER A 116 -1.69 -0.85 -12.66
C SER A 116 -0.86 -1.67 -13.65
N HIS A 117 0.17 -1.07 -14.26
CA HIS A 117 1.09 -1.76 -15.15
C HIS A 117 1.80 -2.94 -14.47
N VAL A 118 2.00 -2.86 -13.15
CA VAL A 118 2.59 -3.96 -12.36
C VAL A 118 1.65 -5.15 -12.33
N LEU A 119 0.36 -4.93 -12.04
CA LEU A 119 -0.63 -6.00 -12.01
C LEU A 119 -0.87 -6.59 -13.40
N LEU A 120 -0.88 -5.77 -14.44
CA LEU A 120 -0.95 -6.24 -15.83
C LEU A 120 0.25 -7.14 -16.19
N ALA A 121 1.46 -6.75 -15.78
CA ALA A 121 2.67 -7.55 -15.96
C ALA A 121 2.64 -8.87 -15.16
N MET A 122 1.87 -8.93 -14.07
CA MET A 122 1.59 -10.15 -13.31
C MET A 122 0.48 -11.02 -13.94
N GLY A 123 -0.08 -10.64 -15.08
CA GLY A 123 -1.15 -11.36 -15.75
C GLY A 123 -2.55 -11.13 -15.17
N VAL A 124 -2.72 -10.07 -14.37
CA VAL A 124 -4.03 -9.69 -13.85
C VAL A 124 -4.84 -9.00 -14.96
N GLU A 125 -6.11 -9.36 -15.11
CA GLU A 125 -7.02 -8.70 -16.05
C GLU A 125 -7.14 -7.20 -15.77
N GLU A 126 -7.32 -6.42 -16.82
CA GLU A 126 -7.35 -4.97 -16.75
C GLU A 126 -8.44 -4.44 -15.81
N ALA A 127 -9.64 -5.01 -15.85
CA ALA A 127 -10.74 -4.63 -14.97
C ALA A 127 -10.37 -4.82 -13.48
N ALA A 128 -9.84 -5.98 -13.12
CA ALA A 128 -9.38 -6.26 -11.74
C ALA A 128 -8.19 -5.38 -11.34
N ALA A 129 -7.29 -5.07 -12.28
CA ALA A 129 -6.15 -4.20 -12.02
C ALA A 129 -6.57 -2.73 -11.80
N ARG A 130 -7.66 -2.25 -12.42
CA ARG A 130 -8.26 -0.94 -12.15
C ARG A 130 -8.93 -0.87 -10.78
N GLY A 131 -9.55 -1.95 -10.34
CA GLY A 131 -10.18 -2.07 -9.01
C GLY A 131 -9.18 -2.20 -7.85
N ALA A 132 -7.88 -2.25 -8.12
CA ALA A 132 -6.86 -2.56 -7.12
C ALA A 132 -6.64 -1.42 -6.13
N VAL A 133 -6.87 -1.68 -4.84
CA VAL A 133 -6.61 -0.79 -3.72
C VAL A 133 -5.50 -1.37 -2.86
N ARG A 134 -4.49 -0.55 -2.55
CA ARG A 134 -3.36 -0.92 -1.70
C ARG A 134 -3.50 -0.33 -0.31
N PHE A 135 -3.43 -1.19 0.68
CA PHE A 135 -3.35 -0.82 2.10
C PHE A 135 -1.91 -1.01 2.58
N SER A 136 -1.43 -0.05 3.34
CA SER A 136 -0.11 -0.08 3.96
C SER A 136 -0.25 0.19 5.46
N LEU A 137 0.19 -0.76 6.26
CA LEU A 137 0.13 -0.71 7.71
C LEU A 137 1.43 -0.15 8.27
N SER A 138 1.38 0.50 9.43
CA SER A 138 2.55 0.97 10.18
C SER A 138 2.72 0.16 11.47
N ALA A 139 3.82 0.42 12.17
CA ALA A 139 4.06 -0.14 13.51
C ALA A 139 2.99 0.27 14.52
N ASP A 140 2.36 1.43 14.30
CA ASP A 140 1.31 1.97 15.19
C ASP A 140 -0.10 1.44 14.86
N THR A 141 -0.25 0.64 13.80
CA THR A 141 -1.54 0.05 13.44
C THR A 141 -1.99 -0.94 14.51
N THR A 142 -3.22 -0.79 14.97
CA THR A 142 -3.81 -1.61 16.03
C THR A 142 -4.85 -2.61 15.48
N PRO A 143 -5.18 -3.67 16.21
CA PRO A 143 -6.31 -4.55 15.87
C PRO A 143 -7.65 -3.80 15.78
N GLY A 144 -7.82 -2.72 16.57
CA GLY A 144 -8.99 -1.85 16.51
C GLY A 144 -9.10 -1.09 15.18
N ASP A 145 -7.98 -0.63 14.63
CA ASP A 145 -7.96 0.01 13.31
C ASP A 145 -8.36 -0.98 12.21
N ILE A 146 -7.86 -2.22 12.28
CA ILE A 146 -8.23 -3.28 11.33
C ILE A 146 -9.73 -3.57 11.39
N ALA A 147 -10.30 -3.74 12.60
CA ALA A 147 -11.72 -3.97 12.77
C ALA A 147 -12.57 -2.80 12.22
N THR A 148 -12.12 -1.56 12.45
CA THR A 148 -12.77 -0.35 11.96
C THR A 148 -12.79 -0.31 10.43
N VAL A 149 -11.65 -0.59 9.77
CA VAL A 149 -11.56 -0.64 8.30
C VAL A 149 -12.49 -1.69 7.72
N ILE A 150 -12.54 -2.89 8.31
CA ILE A 150 -13.44 -3.98 7.86
C ILE A 150 -14.91 -3.54 7.95
N GLN A 151 -15.34 -2.98 9.08
CA GLN A 151 -16.71 -2.52 9.29
C GLN A 151 -17.10 -1.43 8.30
N ILE A 152 -16.22 -0.44 8.08
CA ILE A 152 -16.46 0.67 7.16
C ILE A 152 -16.59 0.17 5.72
N LEU A 153 -15.67 -0.68 5.27
CA LEU A 153 -15.72 -1.23 3.91
C LEU A 153 -16.93 -2.14 3.73
N GLN A 154 -17.25 -2.98 4.71
CA GLN A 154 -18.47 -3.81 4.65
C GLN A 154 -19.72 -2.95 4.49
N ALA A 155 -19.91 -1.94 5.34
CA ALA A 155 -21.07 -1.07 5.28
C ALA A 155 -21.16 -0.27 3.96
N ALA A 156 -20.01 0.20 3.45
CA ALA A 156 -19.95 1.04 2.27
C ALA A 156 -20.03 0.28 0.95
N LEU A 157 -19.48 -0.93 0.87
CA LEU A 157 -19.36 -1.67 -0.38
C LEU A 157 -20.44 -2.73 -0.59
N THR A 158 -21.06 -3.27 0.46
CA THR A 158 -22.13 -4.28 0.33
C THR A 158 -23.27 -3.82 -0.60
N PRO A 159 -23.83 -2.61 -0.46
CA PRO A 159 -24.90 -2.17 -1.37
C PRO A 159 -24.41 -2.04 -2.81
N LEU A 160 -23.19 -1.53 -3.02
CA LEU A 160 -22.63 -1.35 -4.37
C LEU A 160 -22.36 -2.68 -5.08
N LEU A 161 -21.86 -3.67 -4.35
CA LEU A 161 -21.60 -5.01 -4.87
C LEU A 161 -22.89 -5.74 -5.20
N ALA A 162 -23.96 -5.53 -4.44
CA ALA A 162 -25.28 -6.09 -4.73
C ALA A 162 -25.87 -5.52 -6.04
N GLU A 163 -25.71 -4.23 -6.30
CA GLU A 163 -26.17 -3.59 -7.54
C GLU A 163 -25.42 -4.13 -8.76
N VAL A 164 -24.10 -4.34 -8.66
CA VAL A 164 -23.28 -4.89 -9.76
C VAL A 164 -23.66 -6.33 -10.09
N LEU A 165 -24.08 -7.14 -9.10
CA LEU A 165 -24.48 -8.53 -9.31
C LEU A 165 -25.87 -8.66 -9.97
N THR A 166 -26.67 -7.60 -9.99
CA THR A 166 -28.03 -7.59 -10.53
C THR A 166 -28.13 -6.91 -11.90
N ALA A 167 -27.06 -6.30 -12.38
CA ALA A 167 -26.95 -5.61 -13.67
C ALA A 167 -26.37 -6.51 -14.76
#